data_51c729cd53d757dccc03636700cf9bd3
#
_entry.id   51c729cd53d757dccc03636700cf9bd3
#
_cell.length_a   1.000
_cell.length_b   1.000
_cell.length_c   1.000
_cell.angle_alpha   90.00
_cell.angle_beta   90.00
_cell.angle_gamma   90.00
#
_symmetry.space_group_name_H-M   'P 1'
#
loop_
_entity.id
_entity.type
_entity.pdbx_description
1 polymer ?
#
loop_
_entity_poly.entity_id
_entity_poly.type
_entity_poly.pdbx_seq_one_letter_code
_entity_poly.pdbx_strand_id
1 'polypeptide(L)'
;HTLRDLKRLAYYKCKGLTPEGMCLNALNEFIPNSSYYLDSYLINMSDGYPTFETYGVKGSLKVNYRGEEAILDTAKAVKNIKKKGVKILSYFIQSSTTETKEKELNENFQIMYGKEASFIDPKNVNEVTKTLNSLFLERNLIS
;
A
#
# COMPACT_ATOMS: atom_id res chain seq x y z
N HIS A 1 14.40 9.75 15.08
CA HIS A 1 14.70 8.42 14.55
C HIS A 1 16.19 8.31 14.29
N THR A 2 16.83 7.34 14.91
CA THR A 2 18.28 7.18 14.83
C THR A 2 18.66 6.12 13.80
N LEU A 3 19.90 6.17 13.29
CA LEU A 3 20.49 5.14 12.41
C LEU A 3 20.32 3.70 13.00
N ARG A 4 20.16 3.61 14.33
CA ARG A 4 19.88 2.38 15.06
C ARG A 4 18.51 1.78 14.74
N ASP A 5 17.51 2.63 14.48
CA ASP A 5 16.14 2.20 14.17
C ASP A 5 16.07 1.66 12.74
N LEU A 6 16.81 2.27 11.80
CA LEU A 6 16.94 1.77 10.43
C LEU A 6 17.64 0.40 10.38
N LYS A 7 18.65 0.15 11.21
CA LYS A 7 19.31 -1.16 11.28
C LYS A 7 18.36 -2.26 11.77
N ARG A 8 17.37 -1.94 12.60
CA ARG A 8 16.35 -2.92 13.03
C ARG A 8 15.47 -3.39 11.89
N LEU A 9 15.19 -2.56 10.90
CA LEU A 9 14.40 -2.95 9.71
C LEU A 9 15.06 -4.09 8.93
N ALA A 10 16.39 -4.17 8.90
CA ALA A 10 17.12 -5.24 8.23
C ALA A 10 16.91 -6.64 8.85
N TYR A 11 16.41 -6.71 10.08
CA TYR A 11 16.10 -7.97 10.76
C TYR A 11 14.66 -8.46 10.55
N TYR A 12 13.78 -7.63 9.96
CA TYR A 12 12.43 -8.07 9.65
C TYR A 12 12.45 -8.96 8.41
N LYS A 13 12.20 -10.25 8.63
CA LYS A 13 11.98 -11.19 7.53
C LYS A 13 10.53 -11.12 7.09
N CYS A 14 10.28 -10.72 5.86
CA CYS A 14 8.96 -10.83 5.25
C CYS A 14 8.58 -12.31 5.13
N LYS A 15 7.48 -12.70 5.75
CA LYS A 15 6.98 -14.09 5.74
C LYS A 15 5.86 -14.31 4.73
N GLY A 16 5.69 -13.42 3.76
CA GLY A 16 4.79 -13.62 2.63
C GLY A 16 3.29 -13.46 2.93
N LEU A 17 2.90 -12.95 4.10
CA LEU A 17 1.51 -12.62 4.41
C LEU A 17 1.37 -11.11 4.54
N THR A 18 0.46 -10.53 3.76
CA THR A 18 0.26 -9.08 3.70
C THR A 18 -1.21 -8.74 3.96
N PRO A 19 -1.63 -8.57 5.23
CA PRO A 19 -3.01 -8.17 5.57
C PRO A 19 -3.22 -6.68 5.28
N GLU A 20 -3.15 -6.29 4.03
CA GLU A 20 -3.01 -4.91 3.58
C GLU A 20 -4.14 -4.01 4.06
N GLY A 21 -5.41 -4.42 3.87
CA GLY A 21 -6.56 -3.66 4.33
C GLY A 21 -6.61 -3.52 5.85
N MET A 22 -6.28 -4.60 6.58
CA MET A 22 -6.21 -4.55 8.05
C MET A 22 -5.11 -3.59 8.53
N CYS A 23 -3.94 -3.61 7.88
CA CYS A 23 -2.84 -2.68 8.19
C CYS A 23 -3.24 -1.24 7.91
N LEU A 24 -3.88 -0.96 6.78
CA LEU A 24 -4.35 0.37 6.41
C LEU A 24 -5.46 0.87 7.36
N ASN A 25 -6.37 -0.01 7.78
CA ASN A 25 -7.40 0.32 8.78
C ASN A 25 -6.75 0.70 10.13
N ALA A 26 -5.79 -0.08 10.61
CA ALA A 26 -5.05 0.25 11.82
C ALA A 26 -4.25 1.57 11.67
N LEU A 27 -3.58 1.75 10.54
CA LEU A 27 -2.82 2.97 10.25
C LEU A 27 -3.72 4.20 10.19
N ASN A 28 -4.96 4.04 9.71
CA ASN A 28 -5.93 5.14 9.61
C ASN A 28 -6.23 5.80 10.98
N GLU A 29 -6.09 5.09 12.09
CA GLU A 29 -6.26 5.66 13.43
C GLU A 29 -5.17 6.67 13.80
N PHE A 30 -3.97 6.48 13.24
CA PHE A 30 -2.80 7.32 13.52
C PHE A 30 -2.57 8.44 12.50
N ILE A 31 -3.18 8.34 11.32
CA ILE A 31 -3.04 9.36 10.28
C ILE A 31 -3.91 10.57 10.64
N PRO A 32 -3.31 11.77 10.78
CA PRO A 32 -4.07 12.99 11.01
C PRO A 32 -4.88 13.37 9.77
N ASN A 33 -5.94 14.14 9.95
CA ASN A 33 -6.62 14.77 8.83
C ASN A 33 -5.65 15.75 8.15
N SER A 34 -5.64 15.77 6.82
CA SER A 34 -4.95 16.79 6.05
C SER A 34 -5.59 18.15 6.34
N SER A 35 -4.78 19.20 6.38
CA SER A 35 -5.25 20.56 6.61
C SER A 35 -4.82 21.48 5.46
N TYR A 36 -5.38 22.69 5.40
CA TYR A 36 -5.00 23.68 4.40
C TYR A 36 -3.49 23.96 4.36
N TYR A 37 -2.82 23.83 5.51
CA TYR A 37 -1.39 24.11 5.64
C TYR A 37 -0.47 22.89 5.54
N LEU A 38 -1.03 21.67 5.63
CA LEU A 38 -0.27 20.41 5.68
C LEU A 38 -0.88 19.37 4.75
N ASP A 39 -0.23 19.12 3.64
CA ASP A 39 -0.53 17.95 2.83
C ASP A 39 0.01 16.69 3.50
N SER A 40 -0.84 15.69 3.57
CA SER A 40 -0.46 14.36 4.06
C SER A 40 -0.41 13.38 2.89
N TYR A 41 0.68 12.64 2.81
CA TYR A 41 0.90 11.63 1.77
C TYR A 41 1.12 10.27 2.40
N LEU A 42 0.47 9.26 1.84
CA LEU A 42 0.73 7.86 2.12
C LEU A 42 1.31 7.22 0.86
N ILE A 43 2.51 6.69 0.96
CA ILE A 43 3.15 5.95 -0.12
C ILE A 43 3.00 4.47 0.21
N ASN A 44 2.36 3.73 -0.68
CA ASN A 44 2.18 2.30 -0.56
C ASN A 44 2.81 1.56 -1.74
N MET A 45 3.41 0.41 -1.45
CA MET A 45 3.95 -0.51 -2.45
C MET A 45 3.31 -1.88 -2.22
N SER A 46 2.62 -2.41 -3.22
CA SER A 46 1.86 -3.65 -3.11
C SER A 46 2.08 -4.53 -4.33
N ASP A 47 2.04 -5.84 -4.11
CA ASP A 47 2.02 -6.85 -5.18
C ASP A 47 0.60 -7.17 -5.66
N GLY A 48 -0.40 -6.45 -5.17
CA GLY A 48 -1.81 -6.62 -5.55
C GLY A 48 -2.48 -7.86 -4.96
N TYR A 49 -1.84 -8.53 -4.00
CA TYR A 49 -2.35 -9.77 -3.41
C TYR A 49 -2.47 -9.72 -1.88
N PRO A 50 -3.50 -9.01 -1.35
CA PRO A 50 -3.70 -8.95 0.09
C PRO A 50 -4.10 -10.33 0.63
N THR A 51 -3.30 -10.85 1.56
CA THR A 51 -3.56 -12.16 2.15
C THR A 51 -3.07 -12.25 3.59
N PHE A 52 -3.89 -12.89 4.43
CA PHE A 52 -3.50 -13.22 5.79
C PHE A 52 -4.27 -14.44 6.28
N GLU A 53 -3.54 -15.39 6.85
CA GLU A 53 -4.11 -16.60 7.40
C GLU A 53 -3.53 -16.86 8.80
N THR A 54 -4.40 -17.24 9.75
CA THR A 54 -3.95 -17.73 11.04
C THR A 54 -4.58 -19.08 11.34
N TYR A 55 -3.84 -19.91 12.02
CA TYR A 55 -4.28 -21.24 12.40
C TYR A 55 -4.44 -21.33 13.92
N GLY A 56 -5.52 -21.93 14.35
CA GLY A 56 -5.77 -22.23 15.76
C GLY A 56 -5.09 -23.51 16.22
N VAL A 57 -5.41 -23.89 17.44
CA VAL A 57 -4.97 -25.16 18.02
C VAL A 57 -5.44 -26.33 17.12
N LYS A 58 -4.57 -27.30 16.89
CA LYS A 58 -4.79 -28.46 16.00
C LYS A 58 -4.88 -28.14 14.51
N GLY A 59 -4.33 -26.99 14.05
CA GLY A 59 -4.27 -26.65 12.63
C GLY A 59 -5.59 -26.22 12.00
N SER A 60 -6.63 -25.95 12.79
CA SER A 60 -7.86 -25.36 12.25
C SER A 60 -7.62 -23.93 11.77
N LEU A 61 -8.13 -23.59 10.59
CA LEU A 61 -8.07 -22.23 10.06
C LEU A 61 -8.91 -21.31 10.94
N LYS A 62 -8.28 -20.31 11.56
CA LYS A 62 -8.93 -19.36 12.47
C LYS A 62 -9.31 -18.05 11.78
N VAL A 63 -8.45 -17.56 10.90
CA VAL A 63 -8.68 -16.38 10.07
C VAL A 63 -8.24 -16.70 8.67
N ASN A 64 -9.09 -16.37 7.71
CA ASN A 64 -8.82 -16.52 6.28
C ASN A 64 -9.17 -15.19 5.59
N TYR A 65 -8.19 -14.33 5.47
CA TYR A 65 -8.30 -13.01 4.83
C TYR A 65 -7.60 -13.07 3.48
N ARG A 66 -8.36 -13.25 2.39
CA ARG A 66 -7.84 -13.37 1.03
C ARG A 66 -8.93 -13.15 -0.03
N GLY A 67 -8.51 -13.08 -1.29
CA GLY A 67 -9.41 -12.97 -2.44
C GLY A 67 -10.24 -11.69 -2.40
N GLU A 68 -11.45 -11.76 -2.92
CA GLU A 68 -12.34 -10.60 -3.08
C GLU A 68 -12.61 -9.85 -1.78
N GLU A 69 -12.82 -10.57 -0.68
CA GLU A 69 -13.04 -9.96 0.65
C GLU A 69 -11.86 -9.07 1.06
N ALA A 70 -10.63 -9.55 0.92
CA ALA A 70 -9.43 -8.81 1.27
C ALA A 70 -9.22 -7.60 0.34
N ILE A 71 -9.53 -7.72 -0.95
CA ILE A 71 -9.46 -6.66 -1.94
C ILE A 71 -10.46 -5.54 -1.60
N LEU A 72 -11.72 -5.89 -1.32
CA LEU A 72 -12.77 -4.93 -0.99
C LEU A 72 -12.53 -4.25 0.36
N ASP A 73 -12.02 -4.98 1.35
CA ASP A 73 -11.63 -4.39 2.64
C ASP A 73 -10.48 -3.39 2.47
N THR A 74 -9.48 -3.74 1.66
CA THR A 74 -8.37 -2.84 1.32
C THR A 74 -8.89 -1.58 0.60
N ALA A 75 -9.79 -1.72 -0.37
CA ALA A 75 -10.40 -0.60 -1.08
C ALA A 75 -11.16 0.33 -0.12
N LYS A 76 -11.90 -0.24 0.85
CA LYS A 76 -12.61 0.51 1.88
C LYS A 76 -11.66 1.27 2.80
N ALA A 77 -10.57 0.63 3.23
CA ALA A 77 -9.54 1.25 4.05
C ALA A 77 -8.89 2.44 3.32
N VAL A 78 -8.49 2.27 2.06
CA VAL A 78 -7.97 3.32 1.18
C VAL A 78 -8.96 4.49 1.07
N LYS A 79 -10.24 4.21 0.82
CA LYS A 79 -11.28 5.25 0.75
C LYS A 79 -11.41 6.02 2.06
N ASN A 80 -11.30 5.37 3.20
CA ASN A 80 -11.38 6.03 4.51
C ASN A 80 -10.20 6.95 4.76
N ILE A 81 -8.99 6.55 4.36
CA ILE A 81 -7.80 7.40 4.45
C ILE A 81 -7.92 8.61 3.51
N LYS A 82 -8.37 8.41 2.26
CA LYS A 82 -8.61 9.49 1.29
C LYS A 82 -9.63 10.52 1.81
N LYS A 83 -10.65 10.11 2.57
CA LYS A 83 -11.62 11.04 3.20
C LYS A 83 -11.02 12.00 4.20
N LYS A 84 -9.86 11.68 4.76
CA LYS A 84 -9.09 12.59 5.65
C LYS A 84 -8.28 13.62 4.86
N GLY A 85 -8.41 13.67 3.53
CA GLY A 85 -7.63 14.55 2.66
C GLY A 85 -6.22 14.05 2.39
N VAL A 86 -5.90 12.82 2.78
CA VAL A 86 -4.59 12.21 2.55
C VAL A 86 -4.48 11.77 1.09
N LYS A 87 -3.41 12.18 0.43
CA LYS A 87 -3.07 11.74 -0.93
C LYS A 87 -2.36 10.39 -0.84
N ILE A 88 -2.92 9.37 -1.49
CA ILE A 88 -2.34 8.03 -1.51
C ILE A 88 -1.65 7.81 -2.84
N LEU A 89 -0.35 7.54 -2.78
CA LEU A 89 0.48 7.15 -3.91
C LEU A 89 0.73 5.65 -3.82
N SER A 90 0.00 4.89 -4.61
CA SER A 90 0.11 3.43 -4.60
C SER A 90 0.84 2.96 -5.83
N TYR A 91 1.82 2.09 -5.60
CA TYR A 91 2.68 1.54 -6.62
C TYR A 91 2.56 0.03 -6.63
N PHE A 92 2.23 -0.51 -7.79
CA PHE A 92 2.21 -1.95 -8.02
C PHE A 92 3.63 -2.44 -8.30
N ILE A 93 4.11 -3.36 -7.49
CA ILE A 93 5.40 -4.02 -7.68
C ILE A 93 5.16 -5.34 -8.38
N GLN A 94 5.54 -5.40 -9.65
CA GLN A 94 5.42 -6.63 -10.43
C GLN A 94 6.42 -7.67 -9.92
N SER A 95 5.90 -8.83 -9.49
CA SER A 95 6.70 -10.04 -9.35
C SER A 95 6.64 -10.84 -10.66
N SER A 96 7.69 -11.58 -11.00
CA SER A 96 7.73 -12.43 -12.18
C SER A 96 6.63 -13.48 -12.16
N THR A 97 5.50 -13.20 -12.81
CA THR A 97 4.32 -14.06 -12.92
C THR A 97 3.97 -14.28 -14.38
N THR A 98 3.08 -15.23 -14.65
CA THR A 98 2.50 -15.40 -16.00
C THR A 98 1.65 -14.18 -16.34
N GLU A 99 1.54 -13.82 -17.63
CA GLU A 99 0.77 -12.66 -18.12
C GLU A 99 -0.69 -12.65 -17.61
N THR A 100 -1.33 -13.82 -17.52
CA THR A 100 -2.71 -13.95 -17.05
C THR A 100 -2.85 -13.54 -15.59
N LYS A 101 -1.91 -13.99 -14.75
CA LYS A 101 -1.90 -13.65 -13.31
C LYS A 101 -1.55 -12.19 -13.08
N GLU A 102 -0.67 -11.65 -13.89
CA GLU A 102 -0.30 -10.24 -13.84
C GLU A 102 -1.51 -9.34 -14.12
N LYS A 103 -2.31 -9.66 -15.12
CA LYS A 103 -3.54 -8.92 -15.43
C LYS A 103 -4.53 -8.94 -14.26
N GLU A 104 -4.75 -10.11 -13.65
CA GLU A 104 -5.62 -10.25 -12.48
C GLU A 104 -5.11 -9.39 -11.30
N LEU A 105 -3.81 -9.46 -11.01
CA LEU A 105 -3.21 -8.69 -9.91
C LEU A 105 -3.31 -7.18 -10.16
N ASN A 106 -3.15 -6.75 -11.41
CA ASN A 106 -3.34 -5.37 -11.80
C ASN A 106 -4.79 -4.89 -11.62
N GLU A 107 -5.76 -5.69 -12.05
CA GLU A 107 -7.17 -5.39 -11.85
C GLU A 107 -7.50 -5.26 -10.36
N ASN A 108 -7.03 -6.19 -9.53
CA ASN A 108 -7.17 -6.15 -8.07
C ASN A 108 -6.55 -4.89 -7.49
N PHE A 109 -5.35 -4.54 -7.93
CA PHE A 109 -4.65 -3.34 -7.47
C PHE A 109 -5.42 -2.07 -7.82
N GLN A 110 -6.01 -1.98 -9.01
CA GLN A 110 -6.84 -0.85 -9.40
C GLN A 110 -8.16 -0.78 -8.63
N ILE A 111 -8.75 -1.92 -8.26
CA ILE A 111 -9.93 -1.96 -7.39
C ILE A 111 -9.58 -1.40 -6.00
N MET A 112 -8.42 -1.77 -5.44
CA MET A 112 -8.00 -1.35 -4.11
C MET A 112 -7.63 0.14 -4.04
N TYR A 113 -6.88 0.64 -5.02
CA TYR A 113 -6.25 1.97 -4.93
C TYR A 113 -6.81 3.02 -5.88
N GLY A 114 -7.49 2.60 -6.94
CA GLY A 114 -8.03 3.46 -7.98
C GLY A 114 -7.22 3.42 -9.27
N LYS A 115 -7.80 3.98 -10.33
CA LYS A 115 -7.21 3.98 -11.68
C LYS A 115 -5.95 4.84 -11.79
N GLU A 116 -5.77 5.78 -10.87
CA GLU A 116 -4.59 6.64 -10.76
C GLU A 116 -3.38 5.93 -10.13
N ALA A 117 -3.58 4.73 -9.62
CA ALA A 117 -2.48 3.93 -9.06
C ALA A 117 -1.47 3.55 -10.15
N SER A 118 -0.20 3.72 -9.85
CA SER A 118 0.89 3.60 -10.83
C SER A 118 1.59 2.25 -10.74
N PHE A 119 2.07 1.78 -11.89
CA PHE A 119 3.00 0.66 -11.97
C PHE A 119 4.43 1.15 -11.78
N ILE A 120 5.20 0.44 -10.99
CA ILE A 120 6.65 0.61 -10.94
C ILE A 120 7.30 -0.69 -11.37
N ASP A 121 8.19 -0.60 -12.33
CA ASP A 121 9.20 -1.65 -12.52
C ASP A 121 10.15 -1.59 -11.31
N PRO A 122 10.28 -2.68 -10.51
CA PRO A 122 11.18 -2.73 -9.36
C PRO A 122 12.63 -2.39 -9.71
N LYS A 123 12.99 -2.53 -10.99
CA LYS A 123 14.32 -2.17 -11.53
C LYS A 123 14.48 -0.65 -11.73
N ASN A 124 13.38 0.12 -11.66
CA ASN A 124 13.38 1.56 -11.93
C ASN A 124 12.80 2.38 -10.75
N VAL A 125 13.40 2.25 -9.59
CA VAL A 125 13.03 3.01 -8.38
C VAL A 125 13.09 4.54 -8.60
N ASN A 126 13.77 5.00 -9.64
CA ASN A 126 13.84 6.41 -10.00
C ASN A 126 12.47 7.01 -10.36
N GLU A 127 11.49 6.21 -10.78
CA GLU A 127 10.13 6.69 -11.07
C GLU A 127 9.41 7.17 -9.81
N VAL A 128 9.60 6.47 -8.69
CA VAL A 128 9.06 6.90 -7.38
C VAL A 128 9.63 8.26 -7.02
N THR A 129 10.94 8.41 -7.15
CA THR A 129 11.64 9.66 -6.83
C THR A 129 11.18 10.81 -7.73
N LYS A 130 10.98 10.57 -9.03
CA LYS A 130 10.47 11.58 -9.97
C LYS A 130 9.05 12.02 -9.60
N THR A 131 8.16 11.07 -9.30
CA THR A 131 6.78 11.39 -8.91
C THR A 131 6.74 12.19 -7.62
N LEU A 132 7.54 11.82 -6.62
CA LEU A 132 7.65 12.58 -5.38
C LEU A 132 8.19 13.99 -5.63
N ASN A 133 9.25 14.11 -6.41
CA ASN A 133 9.84 15.41 -6.73
C ASN A 133 8.85 16.31 -7.48
N SER A 134 8.07 15.78 -8.45
CA SER A 134 7.07 16.59 -9.16
C SER A 134 5.99 17.09 -8.21
N LEU A 135 5.48 16.25 -7.30
CA LEU A 135 4.48 16.66 -6.30
C LEU A 135 4.99 17.73 -5.34
N PHE A 136 6.27 17.66 -4.94
CA PHE A 136 6.89 18.69 -4.10
C PHE A 136 7.17 19.99 -4.86
N LEU A 137 7.53 19.90 -6.15
CA LEU A 137 7.81 21.08 -6.97
C LEU A 137 6.52 21.83 -7.36
N GLU A 138 5.45 21.13 -7.72
CA GLU A 138 4.15 21.72 -8.01
C GLU A 138 3.64 22.60 -6.85
N ARG A 139 3.92 22.21 -5.62
CA ARG A 139 3.52 22.98 -4.45
C ARG A 139 4.31 24.29 -4.29
N ASN A 140 5.59 24.30 -4.62
CA ASN A 140 6.44 25.49 -4.52
C ASN A 140 6.14 26.53 -5.61
N LEU A 141 5.35 26.19 -6.63
CA LEU A 141 4.93 27.11 -7.69
C LEU A 141 3.59 27.80 -7.39
N ILE A 142 2.88 27.39 -6.33
CA ILE A 142 1.53 27.90 -5.95
C ILE A 142 1.63 28.79 -4.70
N SER A 143 2.78 28.86 -4.06
CA SER A 143 3.08 29.73 -2.92
C SER A 143 3.78 31.01 -3.39
#